data_c47ece935fee27988c29ff2847e5c8c8
#
_entry.id   c47ece935fee27988c29ff2847e5c8c8
#
_cell.length_a   1.000
_cell.length_b   1.000
_cell.length_c   1.000
_cell.angle_alpha   90.00
_cell.angle_beta   90.00
_cell.angle_gamma   90.00
#
_symmetry.space_group_name_H-M   'P 1'
#
loop_
_entity.id
_entity.type
_entity.pdbx_description
1 polymer ?
#
loop_
_entity_poly.entity_id
_entity_poly.type
_entity_poly.pdbx_seq_one_letter_code
_entity_poly.pdbx_strand_id
1 'polypeptide(L)'
;MKTTAERKSYEKAGRRAENLACLYLRLKGYRILERRFKVRQGEVDIIARKGKIISMIEVKQRSSETAVQDSVSHENQSRLMDAAETYINQRRNLKGMDFELRYDFLYVIGRWKIRHITNAFQSY
;
A
#
# COMPACT_ATOMS: atom_id res chain seq x y z
N MET A 1 -26.57 1.16 -4.42
CA MET A 1 -25.75 0.43 -5.42
C MET A 1 -25.13 1.43 -6.40
N LYS A 2 -23.81 1.32 -6.63
CA LYS A 2 -23.12 2.24 -7.53
C LYS A 2 -23.46 1.92 -8.99
N THR A 3 -23.65 2.96 -9.82
CA THR A 3 -23.79 2.79 -11.26
C THR A 3 -22.44 2.39 -11.88
N THR A 4 -22.48 1.93 -13.13
CA THR A 4 -21.26 1.61 -13.88
C THR A 4 -20.35 2.83 -14.03
N ALA A 5 -20.95 4.02 -14.29
CA ALA A 5 -20.19 5.26 -14.40
C ALA A 5 -19.53 5.64 -13.07
N GLU A 6 -20.22 5.46 -11.95
CA GLU A 6 -19.68 5.73 -10.62
C GLU A 6 -18.51 4.78 -10.30
N ARG A 7 -18.64 3.47 -10.61
CA ARG A 7 -17.57 2.51 -10.41
C ARG A 7 -16.32 2.87 -11.21
N LYS A 8 -16.48 3.26 -12.49
CA LYS A 8 -15.36 3.67 -13.34
C LYS A 8 -14.67 4.92 -12.79
N SER A 9 -15.45 5.86 -12.24
CA SER A 9 -14.91 7.06 -11.62
C SER A 9 -14.06 6.73 -10.39
N TYR A 10 -14.54 5.84 -9.52
CA TYR A 10 -13.79 5.41 -8.33
C TYR A 10 -12.53 4.64 -8.70
N GLU A 11 -12.60 3.75 -9.67
CA GLU A 11 -11.45 2.98 -10.14
C GLU A 11 -10.38 3.91 -10.73
N LYS A 12 -10.80 4.90 -11.50
CA LYS A 12 -9.88 5.89 -12.09
C LYS A 12 -9.19 6.72 -11.01
N ALA A 13 -9.94 7.16 -9.99
CA ALA A 13 -9.40 7.90 -8.87
C ALA A 13 -8.41 7.04 -8.07
N GLY A 14 -8.71 5.77 -7.86
CA GLY A 14 -7.83 4.84 -7.16
C GLY A 14 -6.53 4.60 -7.91
N ARG A 15 -6.60 4.41 -9.24
CA ARG A 15 -5.40 4.25 -10.07
C ARG A 15 -4.55 5.50 -10.07
N ARG A 16 -5.17 6.66 -10.12
CA ARG A 16 -4.47 7.94 -10.06
C ARG A 16 -3.72 8.11 -8.74
N ALA A 17 -4.40 7.81 -7.63
CA ALA A 17 -3.78 7.87 -6.30
C ALA A 17 -2.59 6.92 -6.21
N GLU A 18 -2.74 5.70 -6.72
CA GLU A 18 -1.68 4.71 -6.73
C GLU A 18 -0.49 5.16 -7.61
N ASN A 19 -0.77 5.75 -8.78
CA ASN A 19 0.29 6.28 -9.64
C ASN A 19 1.06 7.40 -8.96
N LEU A 20 0.37 8.32 -8.29
CA LEU A 20 0.99 9.39 -7.53
C LEU A 20 1.83 8.83 -6.38
N ALA A 21 1.33 7.82 -5.70
CA ALA A 21 2.04 7.16 -4.62
C ALA A 21 3.34 6.53 -5.13
N CYS A 22 3.30 5.85 -6.28
CA CYS A 22 4.49 5.26 -6.88
C CYS A 22 5.53 6.32 -7.26
N LEU A 23 5.08 7.43 -7.84
CA LEU A 23 5.97 8.53 -8.19
C LEU A 23 6.63 9.10 -6.93
N TYR A 24 5.84 9.37 -5.90
CA TYR A 24 6.36 9.87 -4.63
C TYR A 24 7.41 8.92 -4.05
N LEU A 25 7.11 7.62 -4.01
CA LEU A 25 8.03 6.63 -3.45
C LEU A 25 9.34 6.57 -4.25
N ARG A 26 9.28 6.62 -5.58
CA ARG A 26 10.48 6.65 -6.41
C ARG A 26 11.33 7.87 -6.13
N LEU A 27 10.70 9.04 -5.99
CA LEU A 27 11.40 10.28 -5.66
C LEU A 27 12.07 10.23 -4.27
N LYS A 28 11.52 9.42 -3.36
CA LYS A 28 12.08 9.20 -2.04
C LYS A 28 13.13 8.07 -2.00
N GLY A 29 13.45 7.49 -3.14
CA GLY A 29 14.49 6.47 -3.23
C GLY A 29 13.99 5.03 -3.12
N TYR A 30 12.68 4.80 -3.15
CA TYR A 30 12.11 3.46 -3.14
C TYR A 30 12.14 2.85 -4.53
N ARG A 31 12.39 1.56 -4.59
CA ARG A 31 12.19 0.76 -5.79
C ARG A 31 10.85 0.06 -5.69
N ILE A 32 10.00 0.22 -6.70
CA ILE A 32 8.69 -0.46 -6.72
C ILE A 32 8.92 -1.89 -7.16
N LEU A 33 8.61 -2.84 -6.30
CA LEU A 33 8.77 -4.27 -6.58
C LEU A 33 7.52 -4.87 -7.21
N GLU A 34 6.35 -4.46 -6.74
CA GLU A 34 5.08 -5.01 -7.21
C GLU A 34 3.98 -3.98 -7.01
N ARG A 35 2.98 -4.01 -7.87
CA ARG A 35 1.76 -3.20 -7.71
C ARG A 35 0.56 -4.12 -7.75
N ARG A 36 -0.44 -3.84 -6.89
CA ARG A 36 -1.69 -4.59 -6.85
C ARG A 36 -1.47 -6.09 -6.70
N PHE A 37 -0.65 -6.43 -5.74
CA PHE A 37 -0.43 -7.83 -5.42
C PHE A 37 -1.68 -8.41 -4.75
N LYS A 38 -2.36 -9.33 -5.43
CA LYS A 38 -3.58 -9.95 -4.93
C LYS A 38 -3.39 -11.43 -4.78
N VAL A 39 -3.82 -11.94 -3.63
CA VAL A 39 -3.94 -13.37 -3.37
C VAL A 39 -5.30 -13.62 -2.72
N ARG A 40 -5.66 -14.87 -2.57
CA ARG A 40 -6.95 -15.22 -2.00
C ARG A 40 -7.16 -14.63 -0.60
N GLN A 41 -6.10 -14.55 0.18
CA GLN A 41 -6.16 -14.12 1.58
C GLN A 41 -6.13 -12.60 1.75
N GLY A 42 -5.70 -11.86 0.73
CA GLY A 42 -5.63 -10.41 0.85
C GLY A 42 -4.93 -9.73 -0.32
N GLU A 43 -4.58 -8.47 -0.12
CA GLU A 43 -3.94 -7.67 -1.16
C GLU A 43 -3.01 -6.60 -0.57
N VAL A 44 -2.02 -6.21 -1.38
CA VAL A 44 -1.12 -5.10 -1.08
C VAL A 44 -1.12 -4.17 -2.29
N ASP A 45 -1.39 -2.88 -2.08
CA ASP A 45 -1.45 -1.93 -3.20
C ASP A 45 -0.08 -1.71 -3.83
N ILE A 46 0.94 -1.49 -3.03
CA ILE A 46 2.31 -1.29 -3.49
C ILE A 46 3.28 -2.03 -2.56
N ILE A 47 4.19 -2.78 -3.16
CA ILE A 47 5.32 -3.36 -2.45
C ILE A 47 6.57 -2.65 -2.94
N ALA A 48 7.30 -2.01 -2.02
CA ALA A 48 8.44 -1.19 -2.36
C ALA A 48 9.63 -1.52 -1.45
N ARG A 49 10.83 -1.27 -1.96
CA ARG A 49 12.06 -1.54 -1.23
C ARG A 49 12.93 -0.31 -1.18
N LYS A 50 13.46 -0.02 0.00
CA LYS A 50 14.50 0.99 0.19
C LYS A 50 15.56 0.44 1.14
N GLY A 51 16.75 0.20 0.62
CA GLY A 51 17.80 -0.46 1.39
C GLY A 51 17.37 -1.85 1.85
N LYS A 52 17.40 -2.09 3.14
CA LYS A 52 16.96 -3.36 3.75
C LYS A 52 15.49 -3.39 4.13
N ILE A 53 14.76 -2.31 3.86
CA ILE A 53 13.34 -2.22 4.22
C ILE A 53 12.50 -2.62 3.02
N ILE A 54 11.60 -3.59 3.23
CA ILE A 54 10.54 -3.90 2.28
C ILE A 54 9.24 -3.41 2.90
N SER A 55 8.61 -2.46 2.23
CA SER A 55 7.40 -1.82 2.70
C SER A 55 6.18 -2.35 1.96
N MET A 56 5.20 -2.80 2.73
CA MET A 56 3.89 -3.20 2.25
C MET A 56 2.97 -2.01 2.45
N ILE A 57 2.53 -1.40 1.36
CA ILE A 57 1.90 -0.09 1.40
C ILE A 57 0.45 -0.18 0.95
N GLU A 58 -0.44 0.32 1.79
CA GLU A 58 -1.84 0.54 1.43
C GLU A 58 -2.00 2.01 1.05
N VAL A 59 -2.53 2.25 -0.15
CA VAL A 59 -2.79 3.59 -0.66
C VAL A 59 -4.23 3.95 -0.37
N LYS A 60 -4.42 5.12 0.24
CA LYS A 60 -5.73 5.62 0.59
C LYS A 60 -5.91 7.02 0.03
N GLN A 61 -7.06 7.27 -0.58
CA GLN A 61 -7.42 8.60 -1.05
C GLN A 61 -8.41 9.23 -0.07
N ARG A 62 -8.16 10.49 0.28
CA ARG A 62 -9.00 11.25 1.21
C ARG A 62 -9.21 12.65 0.66
N SER A 63 -10.38 13.24 0.97
CA SER A 63 -10.71 14.59 0.53
C SER A 63 -10.01 15.67 1.35
N SER A 64 -9.68 15.36 2.60
CA SER A 64 -9.05 16.31 3.52
C SER A 64 -8.15 15.60 4.52
N GLU A 65 -7.29 16.34 5.20
CA GLU A 65 -6.39 15.80 6.22
C GLU A 65 -7.14 15.25 7.44
N THR A 66 -8.30 15.79 7.75
CA THR A 66 -9.08 15.30 8.88
C THR A 66 -9.52 13.85 8.67
N ALA A 67 -9.70 13.45 7.42
CA ALA A 67 -10.08 12.08 7.08
C ALA A 67 -8.93 11.07 7.18
N VAL A 68 -7.69 11.53 7.39
CA VAL A 68 -6.50 10.66 7.53
C VAL A 68 -6.52 9.89 8.85
N GLN A 69 -7.27 10.35 9.82
CA GLN A 69 -7.33 9.72 11.14
C GLN A 69 -8.19 8.45 11.21
N ASP A 70 -8.73 8.02 10.09
CA ASP A 70 -9.47 6.76 10.02
C ASP A 70 -8.55 5.60 10.41
N SER A 71 -8.99 4.79 11.35
CA SER A 71 -8.26 3.59 11.71
C SER A 71 -8.55 2.48 10.71
N VAL A 72 -7.55 1.66 10.41
CA VAL A 72 -7.74 0.45 9.61
C VAL A 72 -8.24 -0.66 10.53
N SER A 73 -9.27 -1.38 10.11
CA SER A 73 -9.82 -2.48 10.89
C SER A 73 -8.81 -3.63 11.03
N HIS A 74 -8.93 -4.41 12.09
CA HIS A 74 -8.11 -5.61 12.28
C HIS A 74 -8.22 -6.57 11.11
N GLU A 75 -9.39 -6.68 10.52
CA GLU A 75 -9.60 -7.54 9.35
C GLU A 75 -8.75 -7.09 8.16
N ASN A 76 -8.73 -5.78 7.89
CA ASN A 76 -7.91 -5.23 6.81
C ASN A 76 -6.42 -5.38 7.08
N GLN A 77 -6.00 -5.21 8.32
CA GLN A 77 -4.61 -5.44 8.71
C GLN A 77 -4.21 -6.90 8.50
N SER A 78 -5.06 -7.83 8.92
CA SER A 78 -4.84 -9.26 8.76
C SER A 78 -4.71 -9.65 7.29
N ARG A 79 -5.58 -9.10 6.43
CA ARG A 79 -5.54 -9.35 4.99
C ARG A 79 -4.25 -8.83 4.35
N LEU A 80 -3.79 -7.67 4.79
CA LEU A 80 -2.54 -7.08 4.30
C LEU A 80 -1.34 -7.94 4.75
N MET A 81 -1.32 -8.36 6.00
CA MET A 81 -0.26 -9.22 6.53
C MET A 81 -0.21 -10.59 5.84
N ASP A 82 -1.37 -11.19 5.58
CA ASP A 82 -1.45 -12.48 4.88
C ASP A 82 -0.92 -12.38 3.46
N ALA A 83 -1.28 -11.32 2.75
CA ALA A 83 -0.77 -11.08 1.40
C ALA A 83 0.76 -10.84 1.42
N ALA A 84 1.24 -10.08 2.39
CA ALA A 84 2.67 -9.82 2.56
C ALA A 84 3.46 -11.11 2.78
N GLU A 85 2.98 -11.96 3.66
CA GLU A 85 3.60 -13.26 3.94
C GLU A 85 3.65 -14.14 2.69
N THR A 86 2.55 -14.18 1.93
CA THR A 86 2.49 -14.92 0.68
C THR A 86 3.50 -14.40 -0.33
N TYR A 87 3.61 -13.08 -0.46
CA TYR A 87 4.57 -12.47 -1.36
C TYR A 87 6.01 -12.89 -1.02
N ILE A 88 6.39 -12.77 0.25
CA ILE A 88 7.74 -13.12 0.70
C ILE A 88 8.02 -14.61 0.45
N ASN A 89 7.05 -15.48 0.75
CA ASN A 89 7.20 -16.93 0.58
C ASN A 89 7.33 -17.33 -0.88
N GLN A 90 6.73 -16.59 -1.79
CA GLN A 90 6.81 -16.85 -3.23
C GLN A 90 8.11 -16.35 -3.86
N ARG A 91 8.87 -15.51 -3.18
CA ARG A 91 10.11 -14.91 -3.71
C ARG A 91 11.33 -15.58 -3.11
N ARG A 92 11.91 -16.52 -3.85
CA ARG A 92 13.09 -17.26 -3.40
C ARG A 92 14.28 -16.34 -3.11
N ASN A 93 14.42 -15.28 -3.91
CA ASN A 93 15.51 -14.32 -3.74
C ASN A 93 15.38 -13.47 -2.48
N LEU A 94 14.19 -13.46 -1.84
CA LEU A 94 13.98 -12.76 -0.58
C LEU A 94 14.08 -13.68 0.63
N LYS A 95 13.87 -14.99 0.42
CA LYS A 95 14.01 -15.97 1.50
C LYS A 95 15.47 -16.04 1.95
N GLY A 96 15.69 -15.90 3.24
CA GLY A 96 17.02 -15.93 3.81
C GLY A 96 17.79 -14.64 3.68
N MET A 97 17.26 -13.63 3.02
CA MET A 97 17.87 -12.30 3.00
C MET A 97 17.57 -11.56 4.29
N ASP A 98 18.53 -10.77 4.72
CA ASP A 98 18.36 -9.89 5.86
C ASP A 98 17.61 -8.64 5.41
N PHE A 99 16.32 -8.58 5.71
CA PHE A 99 15.50 -7.41 5.43
C PHE A 99 14.50 -7.19 6.56
N GLU A 100 14.02 -5.96 6.66
CA GLU A 100 12.99 -5.56 7.60
C GLU A 100 11.67 -5.36 6.85
N LEU A 101 10.62 -6.03 7.29
CA LEU A 101 9.29 -5.89 6.72
C LEU A 101 8.55 -4.76 7.47
N ARG A 102 7.98 -3.85 6.72
CA ARG A 102 7.30 -2.69 7.29
C ARG A 102 5.95 -2.49 6.62
N TYR A 103 4.94 -2.17 7.41
CA TYR A 103 3.58 -1.91 6.92
C TYR A 103 3.31 -0.41 6.97
N ASP A 104 3.03 0.17 5.82
CA ASP A 104 2.85 1.62 5.68
C ASP A 104 1.49 1.95 5.12
N PHE A 105 1.00 3.14 5.47
CA PHE A 105 -0.13 3.78 4.79
C PHE A 105 0.39 4.98 4.02
N LEU A 106 -0.12 5.15 2.80
CA LEU A 106 0.20 6.31 2.00
C LEU A 106 -1.11 6.96 1.57
N TYR A 107 -1.35 8.15 2.10
CA TYR A 107 -2.56 8.92 1.82
C TYR A 107 -2.31 9.90 0.69
N VAL A 108 -3.20 9.89 -0.29
CA VAL A 108 -3.28 10.94 -1.31
C VAL A 108 -4.45 11.83 -0.91
N ILE A 109 -4.16 13.05 -0.51
CA ILE A 109 -5.13 13.99 0.02
C ILE A 109 -5.42 15.04 -1.04
N GLY A 110 -6.69 15.15 -1.45
CA GLY A 110 -7.05 15.99 -2.56
C GLY A 110 -6.35 15.52 -3.83
N ARG A 111 -5.74 16.45 -4.59
CA ARG A 111 -5.13 16.12 -5.88
C ARG A 111 -3.64 15.79 -5.81
N TRP A 112 -2.90 16.44 -4.90
CA TRP A 112 -1.44 16.41 -4.96
C TRP A 112 -0.76 16.16 -3.62
N LYS A 113 -1.47 16.33 -2.51
CA LYS A 113 -0.85 16.23 -1.21
C LYS A 113 -0.68 14.77 -0.81
N ILE A 114 0.52 14.40 -0.38
CA ILE A 114 0.81 13.04 0.03
C ILE A 114 1.26 13.04 1.50
N ARG A 115 0.72 12.08 2.24
CA ARG A 115 1.16 11.83 3.60
C ARG A 115 1.49 10.35 3.74
N HIS A 116 2.76 10.07 3.96
CA HIS A 116 3.26 8.71 4.11
C HIS A 116 3.45 8.42 5.58
N ILE A 117 2.70 7.45 6.09
CA ILE A 117 2.81 7.00 7.48
C ILE A 117 3.55 5.67 7.45
N THR A 118 4.81 5.70 7.88
CA THR A 118 5.64 4.51 7.94
C THR A 118 5.36 3.76 9.23
N ASN A 119 5.49 2.44 9.18
CA ASN A 119 5.31 1.56 10.33
C ASN A 119 3.96 1.79 11.03
N ALA A 120 2.91 1.83 10.21
CA ALA A 120 1.56 2.16 10.68
C ALA A 120 0.99 1.13 11.65
N PHE A 121 1.43 -0.13 11.54
CA PHE A 121 1.11 -1.20 12.48
C PHE A 121 2.17 -2.30 12.36
N GLN A 122 2.19 -3.20 13.32
CA GLN A 122 3.17 -4.28 13.37
C GLN A 122 2.46 -5.63 13.38
N SER A 123 3.11 -6.62 12.77
CA SER A 123 2.67 -8.01 12.87
C SER A 123 3.17 -8.60 14.19
N TYR A 124 2.32 -9.30 14.87
CA TYR A 124 2.66 -9.99 16.10
C TYR A 124 2.81 -11.49 15.85
#